data_ce25590a5eb97d736ec2d4ccc4009aaf
#
_entry.id   ce25590a5eb97d736ec2d4ccc4009aaf
#
_cell.length_a   1.000
_cell.length_b   1.000
_cell.length_c   1.000
_cell.angle_alpha   90.00
_cell.angle_beta   90.00
_cell.angle_gamma   90.00
#
_symmetry.space_group_name_H-M   'P 1'
#
loop_
_entity.id
_entity.type
_entity.pdbx_description
1 polymer ?
#
loop_
_entity_poly.entity_id
_entity_poly.type
_entity_poly.pdbx_seq_one_letter_code
_entity_poly.pdbx_strand_id
1 'polypeptide(L)'
;MIQEIPQLSFISLDKLVIHERHDNERTLPLIKRIRSSGVFRNPPIVAPLLDGTDRYMVLDGANRTTALKEMDYPDALVQVVQPDDPGLSLQNWNHVVWELSQKRFLTGIRHIPGIRCVPTQKGDAEPNLSDECGSAMFQLPNGKMYTVCSEAGNLEKRVDILNAIVDSYRERARLDRTSIREIAPLIDIYPRISGLVLFPHFKIEDVLRLASKGYLLPSGITRFTISPRALHLNYPLEELAAHKPLEEKNEALEKWLQDRLARKGVRYYAEPTFLFDE
;
A
#
# COMPACT_ATOMS: atom_id res chain seq x y z
N MET A 1 -25.25 18.64 4.03
CA MET A 1 -23.99 18.84 4.75
C MET A 1 -22.95 19.21 3.69
N ILE A 2 -22.21 20.29 3.88
CA ILE A 2 -21.07 20.62 3.02
C ILE A 2 -20.00 19.58 3.37
N GLN A 3 -19.63 18.74 2.43
CA GLN A 3 -18.56 17.77 2.61
C GLN A 3 -17.26 18.56 2.81
N GLU A 4 -16.53 18.26 3.86
CA GLU A 4 -15.22 18.86 4.08
C GLU A 4 -14.25 18.40 2.98
N ILE A 5 -13.48 19.37 2.47
CA ILE A 5 -12.45 19.10 1.47
C ILE A 5 -11.33 18.30 2.14
N PRO A 6 -10.73 17.30 1.46
CA PRO A 6 -9.58 16.60 1.99
C PRO A 6 -8.48 17.56 2.44
N GLN A 7 -7.92 17.34 3.62
CA GLN A 7 -6.82 18.13 4.13
C GLN A 7 -5.57 17.92 3.27
N LEU A 8 -5.13 18.97 2.57
CA LEU A 8 -3.92 18.96 1.76
C LEU A 8 -2.84 19.79 2.46
N SER A 9 -1.60 19.32 2.40
CA SER A 9 -0.47 20.01 3.01
C SER A 9 0.84 19.65 2.30
N PHE A 10 1.79 20.59 2.30
CA PHE A 10 3.19 20.27 2.02
C PHE A 10 3.86 19.73 3.27
N ILE A 11 4.54 18.61 3.13
CA ILE A 11 5.34 17.96 4.18
C ILE A 11 6.71 17.64 3.61
N SER A 12 7.77 17.86 4.40
CA SER A 12 9.13 17.47 4.02
C SER A 12 9.21 15.98 3.71
N LEU A 13 9.85 15.63 2.61
CA LEU A 13 10.02 14.24 2.19
C LEU A 13 10.79 13.39 3.21
N ASP A 14 11.63 14.01 4.04
CA ASP A 14 12.36 13.32 5.10
C ASP A 14 11.45 12.83 6.24
N LYS A 15 10.28 13.47 6.41
CA LYS A 15 9.29 13.09 7.40
C LYS A 15 8.34 11.97 6.91
N LEU A 16 8.42 11.61 5.62
CA LEU A 16 7.56 10.59 5.02
C LEU A 16 8.20 9.21 5.10
N VAL A 17 7.51 8.29 5.79
CA VAL A 17 7.93 6.90 6.03
C VAL A 17 7.04 5.96 5.22
N ILE A 18 7.63 5.10 4.40
CA ILE A 18 6.90 4.02 3.72
C ILE A 18 6.72 2.83 4.68
N HIS A 19 5.62 2.09 4.53
CA HIS A 19 5.31 0.92 5.37
C HIS A 19 5.42 -0.43 4.65
N GLU A 20 5.59 -0.41 3.33
CA GLU A 20 5.81 -1.60 2.50
C GLU A 20 7.15 -1.51 1.77
N ARG A 21 7.74 -2.67 1.45
CA ARG A 21 8.94 -2.73 0.60
C ARG A 21 8.66 -2.12 -0.78
N HIS A 22 9.62 -1.37 -1.28
CA HIS A 22 9.52 -0.65 -2.54
C HIS A 22 9.67 -1.58 -3.77
N ASP A 23 9.01 -1.17 -4.87
CA ASP A 23 9.11 -1.80 -6.19
C ASP A 23 9.83 -0.83 -7.15
N ASN A 24 11.13 -1.02 -7.30
CA ASN A 24 12.00 -0.12 -8.09
C ASN A 24 11.59 -0.05 -9.58
N GLU A 25 11.01 -1.11 -10.14
CA GLU A 25 10.65 -1.15 -11.57
C GLU A 25 9.57 -0.13 -11.94
N ARG A 26 8.78 0.33 -10.97
CA ARG A 26 7.67 1.28 -11.19
C ARG A 26 8.08 2.73 -11.07
N THR A 27 9.21 3.05 -10.43
CA THR A 27 9.58 4.44 -10.11
C THR A 27 10.08 5.19 -11.33
N LEU A 28 10.99 4.63 -12.13
CA LEU A 28 11.56 5.32 -13.29
C LEU A 28 10.51 5.72 -14.35
N PRO A 29 9.56 4.86 -14.77
CA PRO A 29 8.49 5.28 -15.66
C PRO A 29 7.62 6.40 -15.07
N LEU A 30 7.37 6.36 -13.74
CA LEU A 30 6.59 7.37 -13.06
C LEU A 30 7.30 8.73 -13.04
N ILE A 31 8.61 8.79 -12.77
CA ILE A 31 9.41 10.01 -12.83
C ILE A 31 9.31 10.67 -14.22
N LYS A 32 9.48 9.87 -15.29
CA LYS A 32 9.36 10.38 -16.66
C LYS A 32 7.97 11.00 -16.90
N ARG A 33 6.91 10.33 -16.44
CA ARG A 33 5.53 10.81 -16.59
C ARG A 33 5.29 12.09 -15.81
N ILE A 34 5.75 12.16 -14.55
CA ILE A 34 5.60 13.38 -13.71
C ILE A 34 6.30 14.55 -14.41
N ARG A 35 7.56 14.38 -14.82
CA ARG A 35 8.32 15.45 -15.51
C ARG A 35 7.66 15.91 -16.79
N SER A 36 7.20 14.97 -17.63
CA SER A 36 6.58 15.31 -18.92
C SER A 36 5.22 15.98 -18.79
N SER A 37 4.47 15.73 -17.72
CA SER A 37 3.15 16.33 -17.50
C SER A 37 3.21 17.78 -17.01
N GLY A 38 4.31 18.22 -16.40
CA GLY A 38 4.44 19.55 -15.78
C GLY A 38 3.54 19.76 -14.55
N VAL A 39 2.79 18.73 -14.14
CA VAL A 39 1.85 18.81 -13.01
C VAL A 39 1.93 17.59 -12.11
N PHE A 40 1.67 17.79 -10.82
CA PHE A 40 1.51 16.70 -9.85
C PHE A 40 0.04 16.39 -9.67
N ARG A 41 -0.40 15.25 -10.21
CA ARG A 41 -1.84 14.93 -10.34
C ARG A 41 -2.47 14.47 -9.04
N ASN A 42 -1.94 13.39 -8.47
CA ASN A 42 -2.55 12.70 -7.34
C ASN A 42 -1.61 12.73 -6.14
N PRO A 43 -1.95 13.43 -5.04
CA PRO A 43 -1.09 13.47 -3.88
C PRO A 43 -0.98 12.09 -3.22
N PRO A 44 0.18 11.73 -2.65
CA PRO A 44 0.25 10.64 -1.68
C PRO A 44 -0.70 10.91 -0.53
N ILE A 45 -1.21 9.86 0.09
CA ILE A 45 -2.04 9.96 1.29
C ILE A 45 -1.22 9.48 2.47
N VAL A 46 -1.22 10.26 3.54
CA VAL A 46 -0.38 10.03 4.69
C VAL A 46 -1.16 10.14 6.00
N ALA A 47 -0.70 9.43 7.03
CA ALA A 47 -1.21 9.56 8.40
C ALA A 47 -0.07 9.82 9.37
N PRO A 48 -0.25 10.63 10.43
CA PRO A 48 0.75 10.81 11.47
C PRO A 48 1.09 9.48 12.14
N LEU A 49 2.36 9.26 12.48
CA LEU A 49 2.81 8.01 13.13
C LEU A 49 2.35 7.88 14.58
N LEU A 50 1.96 8.97 15.23
CA LEU A 50 1.54 9.02 16.64
C LEU A 50 2.59 8.47 17.63
N ASP A 51 3.87 8.53 17.26
CA ASP A 51 5.01 8.04 18.04
C ASP A 51 5.75 9.15 18.80
N GLY A 52 5.14 10.33 18.89
CA GLY A 52 5.73 11.52 19.49
C GLY A 52 6.66 12.30 18.55
N THR A 53 6.80 11.85 17.31
CA THR A 53 7.53 12.58 16.25
C THR A 53 6.55 13.29 15.31
N ASP A 54 7.08 14.14 14.45
CA ASP A 54 6.34 14.81 13.38
C ASP A 54 6.46 14.06 12.03
N ARG A 55 6.64 12.74 12.09
CA ARG A 55 6.71 11.85 10.92
C ARG A 55 5.34 11.33 10.53
N TYR A 56 5.21 11.01 9.25
CA TYR A 56 3.96 10.52 8.66
C TYR A 56 4.20 9.21 7.90
N MET A 57 3.32 8.26 8.09
CA MET A 57 3.31 7.02 7.29
C MET A 57 2.56 7.26 5.96
N VAL A 58 3.17 6.87 4.86
CA VAL A 58 2.52 6.90 3.54
C VAL A 58 1.57 5.71 3.45
N LEU A 59 0.26 6.00 3.43
CA LEU A 59 -0.82 4.99 3.30
C LEU A 59 -0.98 4.54 1.84
N ASP A 60 -0.95 5.52 0.91
CA ASP A 60 -0.99 5.28 -0.54
C ASP A 60 -0.06 6.27 -1.26
N GLY A 61 0.53 5.82 -2.35
CA GLY A 61 1.43 6.63 -3.15
C GLY A 61 2.92 6.46 -2.82
N ALA A 62 3.33 5.34 -2.26
CA ALA A 62 4.75 5.05 -1.97
C ALA A 62 5.65 5.27 -3.19
N ASN A 63 5.26 4.81 -4.40
CA ASN A 63 6.03 5.06 -5.62
C ASN A 63 6.11 6.55 -5.99
N ARG A 64 5.05 7.34 -5.73
CA ARG A 64 5.07 8.80 -5.96
C ARG A 64 6.01 9.50 -4.99
N THR A 65 5.95 9.12 -3.71
CA THR A 65 6.85 9.62 -2.68
C THR A 65 8.30 9.31 -3.01
N THR A 66 8.60 8.08 -3.43
CA THR A 66 9.95 7.69 -3.86
C THR A 66 10.39 8.44 -5.11
N ALA A 67 9.48 8.61 -6.09
CA ALA A 67 9.79 9.38 -7.30
C ALA A 67 10.16 10.83 -6.98
N LEU A 68 9.45 11.48 -6.05
CA LEU A 68 9.80 12.85 -5.61
C LEU A 68 11.16 12.88 -4.92
N LYS A 69 11.49 11.90 -4.08
CA LYS A 69 12.82 11.77 -3.46
C LYS A 69 13.93 11.60 -4.49
N GLU A 70 13.74 10.75 -5.49
CA GLU A 70 14.71 10.54 -6.58
C GLU A 70 14.81 11.75 -7.56
N MET A 71 13.84 12.65 -7.51
CA MET A 71 13.85 13.91 -8.24
C MET A 71 14.48 15.06 -7.44
N ASP A 72 15.00 14.78 -6.22
CA ASP A 72 15.59 15.76 -5.28
C ASP A 72 14.63 16.89 -4.87
N TYR A 73 13.33 16.57 -4.76
CA TYR A 73 12.36 17.53 -4.25
C TYR A 73 12.46 17.62 -2.72
N PRO A 74 12.37 18.82 -2.15
CA PRO A 74 12.46 18.99 -0.68
C PRO A 74 11.22 18.48 0.04
N ASP A 75 10.05 18.65 -0.59
CA ASP A 75 8.75 18.43 0.01
C ASP A 75 7.80 17.67 -0.92
N ALA A 76 6.77 17.07 -0.36
CA ALA A 76 5.65 16.49 -1.10
C ALA A 76 4.35 17.21 -0.74
N LEU A 77 3.52 17.48 -1.75
CA LEU A 77 2.11 17.81 -1.54
C LEU A 77 1.37 16.50 -1.26
N VAL A 78 0.76 16.39 -0.09
CA VAL A 78 0.09 15.17 0.39
C VAL A 78 -1.34 15.45 0.86
N GLN A 79 -2.18 14.41 0.89
CA GLN A 79 -3.42 14.43 1.65
C GLN A 79 -3.15 13.82 3.03
N VAL A 80 -3.47 14.55 4.08
CA VAL A 80 -3.33 14.10 5.48
C VAL A 80 -4.65 13.51 5.95
N VAL A 81 -4.60 12.32 6.57
CA VAL A 81 -5.75 11.63 7.17
C VAL A 81 -5.38 11.22 8.58
N GLN A 82 -6.30 11.38 9.52
CA GLN A 82 -6.06 10.89 10.88
C GLN A 82 -6.25 9.36 10.96
N PRO A 83 -5.47 8.64 11.79
CA PRO A 83 -5.58 7.18 11.91
C PRO A 83 -6.96 6.68 12.38
N ASP A 84 -7.71 7.51 13.09
CA ASP A 84 -9.05 7.25 13.60
C ASP A 84 -10.17 7.84 12.71
N ASP A 85 -9.82 8.37 11.54
CA ASP A 85 -10.80 8.90 10.59
C ASP A 85 -11.78 7.79 10.16
N PRO A 86 -13.11 8.00 10.28
CA PRO A 86 -14.10 7.02 9.90
C PRO A 86 -14.10 6.69 8.39
N GLY A 87 -13.54 7.57 7.57
CA GLY A 87 -13.34 7.35 6.14
C GLY A 87 -12.09 6.52 5.81
N LEU A 88 -11.24 6.21 6.80
CA LEU A 88 -10.05 5.39 6.63
C LEU A 88 -10.33 3.95 7.04
N SER A 89 -10.03 3.00 6.16
CA SER A 89 -10.03 1.58 6.53
C SER A 89 -8.85 0.84 5.91
N LEU A 90 -8.43 -0.23 6.58
CA LEU A 90 -7.34 -1.09 6.12
C LEU A 90 -7.90 -2.47 5.77
N GLN A 91 -7.67 -2.86 4.54
CA GLN A 91 -7.97 -4.18 3.99
C GLN A 91 -6.67 -4.82 3.50
N ASN A 92 -6.77 -6.06 3.00
CA ASN A 92 -5.64 -6.77 2.42
C ASN A 92 -5.80 -6.94 0.92
N TRP A 93 -4.66 -6.94 0.23
CA TRP A 93 -4.51 -7.60 -1.04
C TRP A 93 -3.99 -9.02 -0.82
N ASN A 94 -4.52 -9.97 -1.59
CA ASN A 94 -4.01 -11.33 -1.71
C ASN A 94 -3.16 -11.43 -2.98
N HIS A 95 -2.19 -12.35 -3.02
CA HIS A 95 -1.35 -12.55 -4.19
C HIS A 95 -1.82 -13.75 -5.02
N VAL A 96 -2.16 -13.49 -6.28
CA VAL A 96 -2.28 -14.52 -7.30
C VAL A 96 -0.89 -14.79 -7.84
N VAL A 97 -0.37 -15.99 -7.59
CA VAL A 97 0.96 -16.42 -8.05
C VAL A 97 0.76 -17.30 -9.27
N TRP A 98 1.36 -16.96 -10.40
CA TRP A 98 1.19 -17.70 -11.65
C TRP A 98 2.49 -17.74 -12.48
N GLU A 99 2.54 -18.59 -13.53
CA GLU A 99 3.74 -18.89 -14.31
C GLU A 99 4.92 -19.51 -13.53
N LEU A 100 4.67 -20.04 -12.34
CA LEU A 100 5.59 -20.88 -11.58
C LEU A 100 4.97 -22.26 -11.40
N SER A 101 5.74 -23.36 -11.45
CA SER A 101 5.15 -24.66 -11.19
C SER A 101 4.69 -24.79 -9.74
N GLN A 102 3.53 -25.42 -9.50
CA GLN A 102 3.00 -25.63 -8.14
C GLN A 102 4.03 -26.28 -7.20
N LYS A 103 4.83 -27.22 -7.73
CA LYS A 103 5.91 -27.86 -6.97
C LYS A 103 6.94 -26.85 -6.48
N ARG A 104 7.41 -25.93 -7.36
CA ARG A 104 8.39 -24.91 -7.01
C ARG A 104 7.79 -23.89 -6.03
N PHE A 105 6.55 -23.47 -6.25
CA PHE A 105 5.82 -22.58 -5.34
C PHE A 105 5.74 -23.19 -3.92
N LEU A 106 5.23 -24.44 -3.81
CA LEU A 106 5.11 -25.11 -2.52
C LEU A 106 6.47 -25.37 -1.85
N THR A 107 7.46 -25.79 -2.64
CA THR A 107 8.82 -26.02 -2.15
C THR A 107 9.44 -24.72 -1.64
N GLY A 108 9.26 -23.60 -2.37
CA GLY A 108 9.78 -22.29 -1.95
C GLY A 108 9.28 -21.90 -0.57
N ILE A 109 7.96 -21.97 -0.34
CA ILE A 109 7.38 -21.67 0.98
C ILE A 109 7.88 -22.63 2.06
N ARG A 110 7.86 -23.94 1.80
CA ARG A 110 8.23 -24.98 2.79
C ARG A 110 9.69 -24.92 3.24
N HIS A 111 10.58 -24.33 2.45
CA HIS A 111 12.00 -24.20 2.79
C HIS A 111 12.32 -22.93 3.60
N ILE A 112 11.34 -22.12 3.92
CA ILE A 112 11.53 -20.95 4.80
C ILE A 112 11.85 -21.48 6.21
N PRO A 113 12.97 -21.08 6.82
CA PRO A 113 13.32 -21.50 8.18
C PRO A 113 12.27 -21.06 9.20
N GLY A 114 12.01 -21.90 10.19
CA GLY A 114 11.14 -21.56 11.32
C GLY A 114 9.63 -21.56 11.02
N ILE A 115 9.21 -22.10 9.85
CA ILE A 115 7.80 -22.25 9.54
C ILE A 115 7.38 -23.71 9.37
N ARG A 116 6.09 -23.96 9.54
CA ARG A 116 5.41 -25.21 9.20
C ARG A 116 4.18 -24.93 8.34
N CYS A 117 4.00 -25.69 7.25
CA CYS A 117 2.78 -25.64 6.44
C CYS A 117 1.83 -26.74 6.90
N VAL A 118 0.76 -26.37 7.56
CA VAL A 118 -0.25 -27.30 8.09
C VAL A 118 -1.42 -27.38 7.10
N PRO A 119 -1.84 -28.58 6.67
CA PRO A 119 -3.05 -28.72 5.86
C PRO A 119 -4.25 -28.11 6.58
N THR A 120 -5.06 -27.35 5.85
CA THR A 120 -6.19 -26.60 6.36
C THR A 120 -7.42 -26.91 5.53
N GLN A 121 -8.60 -26.87 6.13
CA GLN A 121 -9.88 -27.09 5.43
C GLN A 121 -10.58 -25.76 5.17
N LYS A 122 -11.48 -25.74 4.20
CA LYS A 122 -12.33 -24.57 3.94
C LYS A 122 -13.25 -24.36 5.14
N GLY A 123 -13.21 -23.15 5.70
CA GLY A 123 -13.98 -22.79 6.92
C GLY A 123 -13.15 -22.77 8.20
N ASP A 124 -11.89 -23.21 8.17
CA ASP A 124 -10.97 -22.97 9.28
C ASP A 124 -10.70 -21.45 9.45
N ALA A 125 -10.19 -21.08 10.64
CA ALA A 125 -9.93 -19.70 10.97
C ALA A 125 -9.02 -19.02 9.93
N GLU A 126 -9.36 -17.76 9.62
CA GLU A 126 -8.55 -16.93 8.72
C GLU A 126 -7.18 -16.62 9.32
N PRO A 127 -6.17 -16.30 8.46
CA PRO A 127 -4.86 -15.91 8.94
C PRO A 127 -4.98 -14.71 9.90
N ASN A 128 -4.37 -14.85 11.07
CA ASN A 128 -4.35 -13.82 12.10
C ASN A 128 -2.93 -13.67 12.65
N LEU A 129 -2.43 -12.44 12.67
CA LEU A 129 -1.09 -12.14 13.18
C LEU A 129 -0.93 -12.38 14.68
N SER A 130 -2.00 -12.42 15.46
CA SER A 130 -1.93 -12.70 16.89
C SER A 130 -1.71 -14.18 17.22
N ASP A 131 -2.00 -15.09 16.28
CA ASP A 131 -1.96 -16.52 16.52
C ASP A 131 -0.61 -17.13 16.05
N GLU A 132 -0.13 -18.16 16.76
CA GLU A 132 1.08 -18.90 16.37
C GLU A 132 0.92 -19.57 14.98
N CYS A 133 -0.29 -20.00 14.66
CA CYS A 133 -0.68 -20.48 13.36
C CYS A 133 -1.53 -19.44 12.65
N GLY A 134 -0.99 -18.77 11.66
CA GLY A 134 -1.76 -17.77 10.92
C GLY A 134 -0.94 -16.66 10.29
N SER A 135 0.36 -16.87 10.11
CA SER A 135 1.19 -15.89 9.40
C SER A 135 0.68 -15.64 7.97
N ALA A 136 0.22 -16.67 7.27
CA ALA A 136 -0.46 -16.59 5.99
C ALA A 136 -1.19 -17.91 5.71
N MET A 137 -2.08 -17.92 4.72
CA MET A 137 -2.63 -19.14 4.13
C MET A 137 -2.34 -19.15 2.63
N PHE A 138 -2.31 -20.34 2.03
CA PHE A 138 -2.29 -20.44 0.58
C PHE A 138 -3.14 -21.58 0.08
N GLN A 139 -3.74 -21.37 -1.09
CA GLN A 139 -4.57 -22.34 -1.80
C GLN A 139 -3.89 -22.74 -3.08
N LEU A 140 -3.97 -24.03 -3.39
CA LEU A 140 -3.47 -24.62 -4.64
C LEU A 140 -4.63 -24.87 -5.62
N PRO A 141 -4.39 -24.88 -6.95
CA PRO A 141 -5.43 -25.13 -7.95
C PRO A 141 -6.14 -26.50 -7.81
N ASN A 142 -5.51 -27.47 -7.14
CA ASN A 142 -6.11 -28.78 -6.86
C ASN A 142 -7.02 -28.78 -5.61
N GLY A 143 -7.35 -27.59 -5.06
CA GLY A 143 -8.21 -27.42 -3.90
C GLY A 143 -7.54 -27.61 -2.54
N LYS A 144 -6.26 -28.02 -2.50
CA LYS A 144 -5.53 -28.12 -1.23
C LYS A 144 -5.22 -26.75 -0.66
N MET A 145 -5.42 -26.61 0.65
CA MET A 145 -5.14 -25.39 1.41
C MET A 145 -4.13 -25.69 2.52
N TYR A 146 -3.33 -24.67 2.85
CA TYR A 146 -2.33 -24.76 3.90
C TYR A 146 -2.27 -23.45 4.68
N THR A 147 -2.16 -23.55 6.00
CA THR A 147 -1.81 -22.44 6.89
C THR A 147 -0.32 -22.46 7.17
N VAL A 148 0.31 -21.31 7.10
CA VAL A 148 1.71 -21.11 7.47
C VAL A 148 1.75 -20.76 8.95
N CYS A 149 2.31 -21.66 9.75
CA CYS A 149 2.52 -21.48 11.17
C CYS A 149 3.99 -21.16 11.46
N SER A 150 4.25 -20.27 12.40
CA SER A 150 5.59 -19.93 12.86
C SER A 150 5.61 -19.73 14.36
N GLU A 151 6.74 -20.03 15.00
CA GLU A 151 6.96 -19.79 16.44
C GLU A 151 7.35 -18.31 16.73
N ALA A 152 7.06 -17.42 15.78
CA ALA A 152 7.42 -16.01 15.90
C ALA A 152 6.60 -15.34 17.03
N GLY A 153 7.26 -15.00 18.14
CA GLY A 153 6.61 -14.49 19.35
C GLY A 153 6.20 -13.01 19.29
N ASN A 154 6.69 -12.22 18.32
CA ASN A 154 6.37 -10.79 18.21
C ASN A 154 6.00 -10.39 16.78
N LEU A 155 5.40 -9.20 16.65
CA LEU A 155 4.91 -8.68 15.38
C LEU A 155 6.03 -8.49 14.36
N GLU A 156 7.20 -8.02 14.79
CA GLU A 156 8.36 -7.77 13.94
C GLU A 156 8.85 -9.07 13.27
N LYS A 157 9.02 -10.14 14.03
CA LYS A 157 9.41 -11.46 13.50
C LYS A 157 8.35 -12.03 12.54
N ARG A 158 7.07 -11.76 12.80
CA ARG A 158 5.98 -12.16 11.89
C ARG A 158 6.06 -11.43 10.55
N VAL A 159 6.45 -10.15 10.56
CA VAL A 159 6.73 -9.40 9.33
C VAL A 159 7.89 -10.02 8.55
N ASP A 160 8.94 -10.46 9.23
CA ASP A 160 10.06 -11.16 8.58
C ASP A 160 9.59 -12.46 7.90
N ILE A 161 8.71 -13.22 8.54
CA ILE A 161 8.10 -14.42 7.94
C ILE A 161 7.24 -14.06 6.72
N LEU A 162 6.41 -13.01 6.81
CA LEU A 162 5.61 -12.54 5.67
C LEU A 162 6.50 -12.13 4.49
N ASN A 163 7.58 -11.41 4.76
CA ASN A 163 8.57 -11.05 3.75
C ASN A 163 9.21 -12.29 3.13
N ALA A 164 9.62 -13.27 3.94
CA ALA A 164 10.21 -14.52 3.44
C ALA A 164 9.22 -15.32 2.58
N ILE A 165 7.92 -15.34 2.94
CA ILE A 165 6.88 -15.98 2.13
C ILE A 165 6.82 -15.30 0.74
N VAL A 166 6.74 -13.98 0.68
CA VAL A 166 6.66 -13.24 -0.59
C VAL A 166 7.94 -13.39 -1.40
N ASP A 167 9.11 -13.29 -0.77
CA ASP A 167 10.42 -13.45 -1.42
C ASP A 167 10.60 -14.85 -2.01
N SER A 168 9.94 -15.88 -1.45
CA SER A 168 10.04 -17.26 -1.95
C SER A 168 9.52 -17.45 -3.39
N TYR A 169 8.66 -16.54 -3.88
CA TYR A 169 8.07 -16.63 -5.22
C TYR A 169 8.17 -15.35 -6.06
N ARG A 170 8.40 -14.18 -5.46
CA ARG A 170 8.30 -12.87 -6.13
C ARG A 170 9.15 -12.74 -7.39
N GLU A 171 10.42 -13.16 -7.36
CA GLU A 171 11.34 -13.04 -8.49
C GLU A 171 11.22 -14.18 -9.52
N ARG A 172 10.41 -15.21 -9.21
CA ARG A 172 10.33 -16.45 -9.98
C ARG A 172 8.98 -16.67 -10.64
N ALA A 173 8.01 -15.86 -10.32
CA ALA A 173 6.63 -15.96 -10.76
C ALA A 173 6.11 -14.59 -11.22
N ARG A 174 5.00 -14.62 -11.95
CA ARG A 174 4.18 -13.41 -12.09
C ARG A 174 3.23 -13.28 -10.92
N LEU A 175 2.98 -12.04 -10.51
CA LEU A 175 2.17 -11.69 -9.37
C LEU A 175 1.11 -10.68 -9.77
N ASP A 176 -0.14 -10.99 -9.39
CA ASP A 176 -1.24 -10.03 -9.41
C ASP A 176 -1.87 -9.92 -8.03
N ARG A 177 -2.51 -8.80 -7.76
CA ARG A 177 -3.21 -8.51 -6.51
C ARG A 177 -4.71 -8.74 -6.70
N THR A 178 -5.34 -9.34 -5.72
CA THR A 178 -6.79 -9.56 -5.73
C THR A 178 -7.37 -9.42 -4.33
N SER A 179 -8.63 -8.98 -4.24
CA SER A 179 -9.43 -9.08 -3.03
C SER A 179 -10.14 -10.43 -2.90
N ILE A 180 -10.11 -11.26 -3.95
CA ILE A 180 -10.72 -12.59 -3.95
C ILE A 180 -9.96 -13.49 -2.98
N ARG A 181 -10.71 -14.25 -2.19
CA ARG A 181 -10.17 -15.14 -1.15
C ARG A 181 -10.29 -16.62 -1.50
N GLU A 182 -10.85 -16.95 -2.66
CA GLU A 182 -10.99 -18.31 -3.16
C GLU A 182 -10.26 -18.45 -4.50
N ILE A 183 -9.49 -19.53 -4.67
CA ILE A 183 -8.73 -19.74 -5.90
C ILE A 183 -9.60 -20.17 -7.08
N ALA A 184 -10.74 -20.82 -6.82
CA ALA A 184 -11.58 -21.39 -7.87
C ALA A 184 -11.96 -20.40 -9.00
N PRO A 185 -12.47 -19.19 -8.72
CA PRO A 185 -12.80 -18.24 -9.78
C PRO A 185 -11.57 -17.66 -10.51
N LEU A 186 -10.37 -17.88 -9.99
CA LEU A 186 -9.12 -17.37 -10.59
C LEU A 186 -8.47 -18.36 -11.56
N ILE A 187 -8.84 -19.64 -11.51
CA ILE A 187 -8.23 -20.70 -12.33
C ILE A 187 -8.43 -20.43 -13.83
N ASP A 188 -9.63 -19.98 -14.21
CA ASP A 188 -9.96 -19.69 -15.60
C ASP A 188 -9.35 -18.37 -16.11
N ILE A 189 -9.05 -17.45 -15.17
CA ILE A 189 -8.49 -16.12 -15.50
C ILE A 189 -6.96 -16.18 -15.65
N TYR A 190 -6.30 -16.98 -14.80
CA TYR A 190 -4.85 -17.04 -14.75
C TYR A 190 -4.33 -18.38 -15.28
N PRO A 191 -3.87 -18.44 -16.55
CA PRO A 191 -3.26 -19.64 -17.09
C PRO A 191 -2.02 -20.00 -16.27
N ARG A 192 -1.88 -21.29 -15.92
CA ARG A 192 -0.78 -21.81 -15.11
C ARG A 192 -0.67 -21.17 -13.71
N ILE A 193 -1.83 -20.90 -13.08
CA ILE A 193 -1.86 -20.44 -11.69
C ILE A 193 -1.14 -21.44 -10.78
N SER A 194 -0.26 -20.92 -9.92
CA SER A 194 0.54 -21.72 -8.97
C SER A 194 -0.15 -21.82 -7.62
N GLY A 195 -0.77 -20.72 -7.19
CA GLY A 195 -1.52 -20.62 -5.94
C GLY A 195 -2.04 -19.22 -5.67
N LEU A 196 -2.92 -19.15 -4.70
CA LEU A 196 -3.44 -17.90 -4.10
C LEU A 196 -2.91 -17.81 -2.68
N VAL A 197 -2.19 -16.73 -2.36
CA VAL A 197 -1.68 -16.45 -1.02
C VAL A 197 -2.58 -15.45 -0.34
N LEU A 198 -3.13 -15.80 0.82
CA LEU A 198 -3.98 -14.99 1.67
C LEU A 198 -3.16 -14.47 2.84
N PHE A 199 -3.17 -13.16 3.05
CA PHE A 199 -2.46 -12.50 4.13
C PHE A 199 -3.39 -12.22 5.32
N PRO A 200 -2.82 -12.12 6.55
CA PRO A 200 -3.58 -11.82 7.74
C PRO A 200 -4.11 -10.39 7.71
N HIS A 201 -5.22 -10.15 8.40
CA HIS A 201 -5.71 -8.79 8.61
C HIS A 201 -4.78 -8.02 9.55
N PHE A 202 -4.47 -6.79 9.17
CA PHE A 202 -3.68 -5.86 9.97
C PHE A 202 -4.61 -4.82 10.62
N LYS A 203 -4.26 -4.41 11.83
CA LYS A 203 -4.82 -3.19 12.43
C LYS A 203 -3.97 -1.99 11.99
N ILE A 204 -4.60 -0.83 11.83
CA ILE A 204 -3.90 0.41 11.43
C ILE A 204 -2.78 0.72 12.43
N GLU A 205 -3.06 0.57 13.73
CA GLU A 205 -2.12 0.83 14.82
C GLU A 205 -0.87 -0.07 14.75
N ASP A 206 -1.05 -1.34 14.35
CA ASP A 206 0.07 -2.27 14.20
C ASP A 206 0.98 -1.87 13.02
N VAL A 207 0.37 -1.43 11.91
CA VAL A 207 1.14 -0.96 10.74
C VAL A 207 1.87 0.34 11.05
N LEU A 208 1.22 1.29 11.74
CA LEU A 208 1.87 2.52 12.21
C LEU A 208 3.06 2.22 13.13
N ARG A 209 2.89 1.29 14.09
CA ARG A 209 3.95 0.87 15.01
C ARG A 209 5.12 0.19 14.30
N LEU A 210 4.87 -0.62 13.30
CA LEU A 210 5.91 -1.23 12.46
C LEU A 210 6.66 -0.16 11.67
N ALA A 211 5.95 0.73 11.01
CA ALA A 211 6.55 1.81 10.22
C ALA A 211 7.38 2.76 11.08
N SER A 212 6.92 3.10 12.29
CA SER A 212 7.67 3.97 13.22
C SER A 212 9.03 3.38 13.61
N LYS A 213 9.12 2.05 13.67
CA LYS A 213 10.33 1.29 13.96
C LYS A 213 11.18 0.94 12.72
N GLY A 214 10.73 1.32 11.52
CA GLY A 214 11.42 1.02 10.26
C GLY A 214 11.21 -0.40 9.72
N TYR A 215 10.24 -1.16 10.25
CA TYR A 215 9.86 -2.46 9.70
C TYR A 215 8.94 -2.28 8.49
N LEU A 216 9.30 -2.95 7.39
CA LEU A 216 8.55 -2.88 6.14
C LEU A 216 7.79 -4.18 5.89
N LEU A 217 6.49 -4.07 5.66
CA LEU A 217 5.66 -5.16 5.16
C LEU A 217 6.06 -5.56 3.73
N PRO A 218 5.72 -6.77 3.28
CA PRO A 218 5.87 -7.12 1.88
C PRO A 218 5.09 -6.16 0.98
N SER A 219 5.65 -5.87 -0.19
CA SER A 219 5.00 -4.97 -1.16
C SER A 219 3.63 -5.50 -1.59
N GLY A 220 2.62 -4.66 -1.43
CA GLY A 220 1.28 -4.88 -1.99
C GLY A 220 0.43 -5.89 -1.27
N ILE A 221 0.56 -5.98 0.05
CA ILE A 221 -0.33 -6.77 0.89
C ILE A 221 -1.33 -5.91 1.66
N THR A 222 -1.08 -4.62 1.83
CA THR A 222 -2.01 -3.68 2.46
C THR A 222 -2.85 -2.95 1.41
N ARG A 223 -4.09 -2.63 1.77
CA ARG A 223 -5.02 -1.84 0.97
C ARG A 223 -5.72 -0.83 1.85
N PHE A 224 -5.19 0.36 1.93
CA PHE A 224 -5.90 1.47 2.56
C PHE A 224 -6.98 2.01 1.63
N THR A 225 -8.21 2.09 2.13
CA THR A 225 -9.31 2.81 1.47
C THR A 225 -9.60 4.09 2.24
N ILE A 226 -9.66 5.19 1.51
CA ILE A 226 -9.78 6.53 2.07
C ILE A 226 -10.93 7.25 1.38
N SER A 227 -11.84 7.84 2.16
CA SER A 227 -12.97 8.63 1.68
C SER A 227 -13.18 9.85 2.60
N PRO A 228 -13.23 11.08 2.05
CA PRO A 228 -13.03 11.44 0.65
C PRO A 228 -11.56 11.39 0.23
N ARG A 229 -11.31 11.23 -1.06
CA ARG A 229 -9.97 11.21 -1.63
C ARG A 229 -9.78 12.36 -2.63
N ALA A 230 -8.67 13.10 -2.48
CA ALA A 230 -8.27 14.12 -3.44
C ALA A 230 -7.60 13.47 -4.67
N LEU A 231 -8.16 13.72 -5.84
CA LEU A 231 -7.64 13.24 -7.12
C LEU A 231 -7.56 14.38 -8.12
N HIS A 232 -6.67 14.26 -9.10
CA HIS A 232 -6.53 15.21 -10.21
C HIS A 232 -6.34 16.66 -9.76
N LEU A 233 -5.53 16.87 -8.69
CA LEU A 233 -5.19 18.22 -8.27
C LEU A 233 -4.55 19.01 -9.40
N ASN A 234 -3.66 18.35 -10.18
CA ASN A 234 -2.88 18.97 -11.24
C ASN A 234 -2.12 20.22 -10.72
N TYR A 235 -1.46 20.05 -9.55
CA TYR A 235 -0.68 21.11 -8.94
C TYR A 235 0.59 21.39 -9.78
N PRO A 236 0.97 22.65 -10.04
CA PRO A 236 2.14 22.98 -10.85
C PRO A 236 3.42 22.36 -10.29
N LEU A 237 4.16 21.67 -11.15
CA LEU A 237 5.37 20.96 -10.74
C LEU A 237 6.50 21.91 -10.31
N GLU A 238 6.56 23.09 -10.92
CA GLU A 238 7.51 24.15 -10.57
C GLU A 238 7.32 24.65 -9.13
N GLU A 239 6.08 24.85 -8.70
CA GLU A 239 5.76 25.24 -7.33
C GLU A 239 6.04 24.12 -6.33
N LEU A 240 5.81 22.85 -6.73
CA LEU A 240 6.17 21.70 -5.93
C LEU A 240 7.69 21.60 -5.71
N ALA A 241 8.49 21.84 -6.76
CA ALA A 241 9.93 21.77 -6.73
C ALA A 241 10.60 22.95 -6.05
N ALA A 242 9.88 24.04 -5.83
CA ALA A 242 10.46 25.28 -5.29
C ALA A 242 11.07 25.05 -3.90
N HIS A 243 12.31 25.55 -3.70
CA HIS A 243 13.00 25.57 -2.42
C HIS A 243 12.56 26.80 -1.60
N LYS A 244 11.33 26.75 -1.08
CA LYS A 244 10.73 27.77 -0.21
C LYS A 244 10.47 27.16 1.17
N PRO A 245 10.37 27.98 2.24
CA PRO A 245 9.90 27.52 3.54
C PRO A 245 8.54 26.80 3.44
N LEU A 246 8.34 25.76 4.26
CA LEU A 246 7.09 24.99 4.26
C LEU A 246 5.86 25.85 4.53
N GLU A 247 5.99 26.85 5.41
CA GLU A 247 4.93 27.80 5.73
C GLU A 247 4.48 28.56 4.49
N GLU A 248 5.42 29.10 3.70
CA GLU A 248 5.11 29.82 2.46
C GLU A 248 4.44 28.91 1.43
N LYS A 249 4.92 27.65 1.31
CA LYS A 249 4.32 26.65 0.40
C LYS A 249 2.90 26.32 0.81
N ASN A 250 2.64 26.15 2.10
CA ASN A 250 1.30 25.87 2.61
C ASN A 250 0.35 27.06 2.48
N GLU A 251 0.81 28.28 2.71
CA GLU A 251 0.02 29.50 2.43
C GLU A 251 -0.33 29.64 0.94
N ALA A 252 0.64 29.36 0.06
CA ALA A 252 0.41 29.39 -1.39
C ALA A 252 -0.58 28.29 -1.82
N LEU A 253 -0.49 27.10 -1.23
CA LEU A 253 -1.43 26.00 -1.45
C LEU A 253 -2.86 26.38 -1.04
N GLU A 254 -3.02 27.00 0.14
CA GLU A 254 -4.32 27.44 0.62
C GLU A 254 -4.97 28.45 -0.34
N LYS A 255 -4.22 29.47 -0.79
CA LYS A 255 -4.68 30.45 -1.79
C LYS A 255 -5.07 29.76 -3.10
N TRP A 256 -4.25 28.81 -3.56
CA TRP A 256 -4.53 28.03 -4.77
C TRP A 256 -5.81 27.21 -4.65
N LEU A 257 -6.06 26.58 -3.49
CA LEU A 257 -7.29 25.85 -3.21
C LEU A 257 -8.51 26.76 -3.19
N GLN A 258 -8.42 27.90 -2.52
CA GLN A 258 -9.49 28.92 -2.47
C GLN A 258 -9.84 29.41 -3.87
N ASP A 259 -8.86 29.68 -4.72
CA ASP A 259 -9.08 30.06 -6.12
C ASP A 259 -9.81 28.97 -6.92
N ARG A 260 -9.42 27.70 -6.74
CA ARG A 260 -10.10 26.56 -7.40
C ARG A 260 -11.55 26.43 -6.96
N LEU A 261 -11.83 26.62 -5.68
CA LEU A 261 -13.19 26.62 -5.14
C LEU A 261 -14.03 27.79 -5.69
N ALA A 262 -13.47 29.00 -5.66
CA ALA A 262 -14.15 30.20 -6.18
C ALA A 262 -14.54 30.06 -7.66
N ARG A 263 -13.65 29.42 -8.46
CA ARG A 263 -13.90 29.15 -9.89
C ARG A 263 -14.74 27.89 -10.15
N LYS A 264 -15.30 27.25 -9.10
CA LYS A 264 -16.03 25.97 -9.18
C LYS A 264 -15.23 24.87 -9.87
N GLY A 265 -13.90 24.86 -9.71
CA GLY A 265 -12.97 23.88 -10.27
C GLY A 265 -12.81 22.62 -9.42
N VAL A 266 -13.56 22.49 -8.32
CA VAL A 266 -13.57 21.32 -7.44
C VAL A 266 -14.95 20.66 -7.54
N ARG A 267 -14.97 19.34 -7.74
CA ARG A 267 -16.19 18.54 -7.78
C ARG A 267 -16.10 17.42 -6.75
N TYR A 268 -17.17 17.14 -6.06
CA TYR A 268 -17.33 16.01 -5.17
C TYR A 268 -18.29 14.99 -5.78
N TYR A 269 -17.88 13.73 -5.78
CA TYR A 269 -18.69 12.59 -6.22
C TYR A 269 -18.86 11.66 -5.02
N ALA A 270 -20.11 11.50 -4.57
CA ALA A 270 -20.46 10.60 -3.46
C ALA A 270 -20.59 9.14 -3.92
N GLU A 271 -20.82 8.93 -5.20
CA GLU A 271 -20.97 7.62 -5.84
C GLU A 271 -19.63 7.02 -6.26
N PRO A 272 -19.50 5.68 -6.28
CA PRO A 272 -18.34 5.00 -6.86
C PRO A 272 -18.15 5.44 -8.32
N THR A 273 -16.99 5.96 -8.63
CA THR A 273 -16.66 6.54 -9.93
C THR A 273 -15.50 5.81 -10.58
N PHE A 274 -15.63 5.43 -11.85
CA PHE A 274 -14.52 4.98 -12.67
C PHE A 274 -13.86 6.20 -13.30
N LEU A 275 -12.58 6.37 -13.03
CA LEU A 275 -11.77 7.41 -13.65
C LEU A 275 -10.82 6.75 -14.66
N PHE A 276 -10.97 7.12 -15.92
CA PHE A 276 -10.08 6.66 -16.97
C PHE A 276 -8.86 7.60 -17.01
N ASP A 277 -7.82 7.22 -16.29
CA ASP A 277 -6.53 7.92 -16.30
C ASP A 277 -5.74 7.50 -17.54
N GLU A 278 -5.19 8.49 -18.25
CA GLU A 278 -4.29 8.28 -19.38
C GLU A 278 -2.94 7.68 -18.95
#